data_c936af660f2f79d857a68fd1f56a0564
#
_entry.id   c936af660f2f79d857a68fd1f56a0564
#
_cell.length_a   1.000
_cell.length_b   1.000
_cell.length_c   1.000
_cell.angle_alpha   90.00
_cell.angle_beta   90.00
_cell.angle_gamma   90.00
#
_symmetry.space_group_name_H-M   'P 1'
#
loop_
_entity.id
_entity.type
_entity.pdbx_description
1 polymer ?
#
loop_
_entity_poly.entity_id
_entity_poly.type
_entity_poly.pdbx_seq_one_letter_code
_entity_poly.pdbx_strand_id
1 'polypeptide(L)'
;MTKKKTRSNTLIAHDEPAAVEWVREDGGSDYLLVCDHASRRLPAALGTLDLSETELSSHIAWDIGAAGVARMLADRLEAPLLLQNYSRLAIDCNRPLTAPDSIPTRSEWVQIAANENLDDAAVAERVDEIFTPYHDALRQHIDQRQRDRRKTLLVSIHSFTPSFRGEARPWHVGVMYRSDARMAKALLALLKRDDRLLVGDNEPYAIEEDSDYTLPTHGEARKIAHVGLEIRQDLIADEAGQKTWAGRLASMFKQIGAMPDMV
;
A
#
# COMPACT_ATOMS: atom_id res chain seq x y z
N MET A 1 -1.16 10.40 -47.93
CA MET A 1 0.03 10.26 -47.06
C MET A 1 -0.39 10.56 -45.63
N THR A 2 -0.82 9.55 -44.91
CA THR A 2 -1.26 9.66 -43.52
C THR A 2 -0.01 9.61 -42.63
N LYS A 3 0.33 10.71 -41.95
CA LYS A 3 1.40 10.74 -40.96
C LYS A 3 1.03 9.75 -39.84
N LYS A 4 1.72 8.62 -39.76
CA LYS A 4 1.76 7.79 -38.56
C LYS A 4 2.29 8.66 -37.43
N LYS A 5 1.43 9.06 -36.50
CA LYS A 5 1.84 9.60 -35.19
C LYS A 5 2.64 8.47 -34.52
N THR A 6 3.94 8.61 -34.46
CA THR A 6 4.78 7.84 -33.55
C THR A 6 4.27 8.16 -32.14
N ARG A 7 3.52 7.27 -31.52
CA ARG A 7 3.29 7.29 -30.08
C ARG A 7 4.69 7.19 -29.43
N SER A 8 5.05 8.15 -28.61
CA SER A 8 6.09 7.91 -27.61
C SER A 8 5.57 6.79 -26.71
N ASN A 9 6.23 5.66 -26.74
CA ASN A 9 5.77 4.41 -26.10
C ASN A 9 6.05 4.42 -24.60
N THR A 10 5.59 5.43 -23.86
CA THR A 10 5.66 5.46 -22.40
C THR A 10 4.24 5.58 -21.87
N LEU A 11 3.88 4.69 -20.94
CA LEU A 11 2.60 4.67 -20.24
C LEU A 11 2.43 5.94 -19.39
N ILE A 12 3.49 6.32 -18.66
CA ILE A 12 3.56 7.53 -17.86
C ILE A 12 4.24 8.60 -18.72
N ALA A 13 3.51 9.67 -19.04
CA ALA A 13 4.06 10.78 -19.83
C ALA A 13 5.10 11.57 -18.99
N HIS A 14 6.07 12.22 -19.68
CA HIS A 14 7.17 12.95 -19.03
C HIS A 14 6.71 14.07 -18.08
N ASP A 15 5.52 14.62 -18.28
CA ASP A 15 4.90 15.67 -17.46
C ASP A 15 3.98 15.12 -16.37
N GLU A 16 3.84 13.80 -16.27
CA GLU A 16 3.14 13.13 -15.18
C GLU A 16 4.08 12.83 -14.00
N PRO A 17 3.54 12.69 -12.78
CA PRO A 17 4.32 12.26 -11.63
C PRO A 17 5.01 10.92 -11.87
N ALA A 18 6.21 10.76 -11.32
CA ALA A 18 6.88 9.46 -11.29
C ALA A 18 6.00 8.40 -10.60
N ALA A 19 6.22 7.12 -10.89
CA ALA A 19 5.45 6.01 -10.30
C ALA A 19 5.46 6.03 -8.77
N VAL A 20 6.53 6.53 -8.18
CA VAL A 20 6.72 6.54 -6.72
C VAL A 20 7.02 7.94 -6.20
N GLU A 21 6.67 8.14 -4.93
CA GLU A 21 7.06 9.32 -4.17
C GLU A 21 7.71 8.88 -2.85
N TRP A 22 8.90 9.42 -2.59
CA TRP A 22 9.53 9.33 -1.28
C TRP A 22 9.18 10.54 -0.42
N VAL A 23 8.77 10.26 0.81
CA VAL A 23 8.64 11.26 1.88
C VAL A 23 9.70 10.94 2.91
N ARG A 24 10.54 11.92 3.26
CA ARG A 24 11.63 11.72 4.23
C ARG A 24 12.56 10.54 3.89
N GLU A 25 12.94 10.37 2.63
CA GLU A 25 13.76 9.24 2.18
C GLU A 25 14.99 9.00 3.06
N ASP A 26 15.66 10.08 3.49
CA ASP A 26 16.83 10.05 4.37
C ASP A 26 16.50 10.01 5.87
N GLY A 27 15.24 9.72 6.23
CA GLY A 27 14.78 9.70 7.62
C GLY A 27 15.59 8.75 8.50
N GLY A 28 15.91 9.21 9.74
CA GLY A 28 16.79 8.48 10.69
C GLY A 28 16.13 7.31 11.40
N SER A 29 14.82 7.13 11.28
CA SER A 29 14.03 6.11 11.99
C SER A 29 14.41 4.68 11.63
N ASP A 30 14.23 3.76 12.58
CA ASP A 30 14.26 2.31 12.29
C ASP A 30 13.05 1.87 11.46
N TYR A 31 11.97 2.61 11.49
CA TYR A 31 10.78 2.34 10.70
C TYR A 31 11.00 2.69 9.22
N LEU A 32 10.42 1.86 8.35
CA LEU A 32 10.24 2.11 6.93
C LEU A 32 8.77 1.88 6.63
N LEU A 33 8.09 2.92 6.14
CA LEU A 33 6.67 2.89 5.86
C LEU A 33 6.45 2.75 4.37
N VAL A 34 5.41 1.99 3.98
CA VAL A 34 4.97 1.86 2.59
C VAL A 34 3.46 1.99 2.50
N CYS A 35 2.97 2.51 1.37
CA CYS A 35 1.54 2.55 1.06
C CYS A 35 1.37 2.24 -0.43
N ASP A 36 1.02 1.00 -0.70
CA ASP A 36 0.93 0.43 -2.05
C ASP A 36 -0.24 1.02 -2.86
N HIS A 37 -1.30 1.45 -2.15
CA HIS A 37 -2.54 1.95 -2.76
C HIS A 37 -2.81 3.42 -2.38
N ALA A 38 -1.76 4.24 -2.43
CA ALA A 38 -1.80 5.61 -1.93
C ALA A 38 -2.61 6.58 -2.81
N SER A 39 -2.90 6.22 -4.05
CA SER A 39 -3.47 7.14 -5.04
C SER A 39 -4.50 6.47 -5.94
N ARG A 40 -5.50 7.24 -6.36
CA ARG A 40 -6.47 6.85 -7.40
C ARG A 40 -6.11 7.32 -8.81
N ARG A 41 -4.92 7.93 -8.98
CA ARG A 41 -4.47 8.45 -10.26
C ARG A 41 -4.27 7.31 -11.25
N LEU A 42 -4.72 7.53 -12.49
CA LEU A 42 -4.37 6.69 -13.62
C LEU A 42 -3.38 7.45 -14.53
N PRO A 43 -2.44 6.76 -15.19
CA PRO A 43 -1.71 7.36 -16.30
C PRO A 43 -2.67 7.93 -17.35
N ALA A 44 -2.39 9.11 -17.89
CA ALA A 44 -3.24 9.75 -18.88
C ALA A 44 -3.47 8.86 -20.12
N ALA A 45 -2.51 8.00 -20.45
CA ALA A 45 -2.61 7.04 -21.53
C ALA A 45 -3.73 5.99 -21.33
N LEU A 46 -4.09 5.69 -20.09
CA LEU A 46 -5.18 4.75 -19.74
C LEU A 46 -6.55 5.43 -19.65
N GLY A 47 -6.62 6.76 -19.72
CA GLY A 47 -7.87 7.51 -19.53
C GLY A 47 -8.49 7.22 -18.17
N THR A 48 -9.80 6.93 -18.16
CA THR A 48 -10.53 6.55 -16.94
C THR A 48 -10.75 5.03 -16.81
N LEU A 49 -10.15 4.21 -17.66
CA LEU A 49 -10.48 2.77 -17.80
C LEU A 49 -11.98 2.51 -18.03
N ASP A 50 -12.67 3.45 -18.67
CA ASP A 50 -14.13 3.49 -18.89
C ASP A 50 -14.98 3.51 -17.60
N LEU A 51 -14.35 3.87 -16.45
CA LEU A 51 -15.01 4.01 -15.16
C LEU A 51 -15.53 5.43 -14.93
N SER A 52 -16.60 5.52 -14.14
CA SER A 52 -17.17 6.79 -13.67
C SER A 52 -16.28 7.41 -12.58
N GLU A 53 -16.41 8.73 -12.36
CA GLU A 53 -15.72 9.43 -11.27
C GLU A 53 -16.08 8.85 -9.87
N THR A 54 -17.31 8.35 -9.70
CA THR A 54 -17.74 7.69 -8.46
C THR A 54 -16.94 6.40 -8.22
N GLU A 55 -16.75 5.59 -9.23
CA GLU A 55 -15.98 4.35 -9.15
C GLU A 55 -14.50 4.64 -8.91
N LEU A 56 -13.91 5.59 -9.65
CA LEU A 56 -12.52 6.02 -9.47
C LEU A 56 -12.26 6.68 -8.11
N SER A 57 -13.28 7.22 -7.45
CA SER A 57 -13.17 7.81 -6.12
C SER A 57 -13.38 6.79 -5.00
N SER A 58 -13.84 5.58 -5.33
CA SER A 58 -14.16 4.55 -4.34
C SER A 58 -12.94 3.70 -3.97
N HIS A 59 -13.10 2.85 -2.97
CA HIS A 59 -12.06 1.95 -2.45
C HIS A 59 -11.55 0.91 -3.45
N ILE A 60 -12.21 0.73 -4.59
CA ILE A 60 -11.70 -0.17 -5.63
C ILE A 60 -10.45 0.37 -6.32
N ALA A 61 -10.29 1.70 -6.35
CA ALA A 61 -9.19 2.37 -7.03
C ALA A 61 -7.99 2.67 -6.10
N TRP A 62 -8.22 2.87 -4.83
CA TRP A 62 -7.21 3.26 -3.84
C TRP A 62 -7.69 3.04 -2.41
N ASP A 63 -6.77 3.07 -1.46
CA ASP A 63 -7.07 2.94 -0.03
C ASP A 63 -7.37 4.32 0.56
N ILE A 64 -8.67 4.63 0.72
CA ILE A 64 -9.14 5.96 1.14
C ILE A 64 -8.56 6.32 2.52
N GLY A 65 -7.86 7.46 2.57
CA GLY A 65 -7.27 7.99 3.79
C GLY A 65 -5.93 7.37 4.20
N ALA A 66 -5.54 6.21 3.66
CA ALA A 66 -4.31 5.51 4.05
C ALA A 66 -3.05 6.36 3.82
N ALA A 67 -2.92 7.01 2.67
CA ALA A 67 -1.80 7.90 2.37
C ALA A 67 -1.69 9.09 3.34
N GLY A 68 -2.83 9.65 3.76
CA GLY A 68 -2.86 10.73 4.75
C GLY A 68 -2.33 10.29 6.11
N VAL A 69 -2.79 9.12 6.59
CA VAL A 69 -2.26 8.51 7.83
C VAL A 69 -0.77 8.21 7.68
N ALA A 70 -0.34 7.62 6.56
CA ALA A 70 1.06 7.25 6.31
C ALA A 70 1.98 8.47 6.36
N ARG A 71 1.61 9.59 5.70
CA ARG A 71 2.39 10.84 5.73
C ARG A 71 2.51 11.42 7.15
N MET A 72 1.39 11.51 7.88
CA MET A 72 1.39 12.01 9.26
C MET A 72 2.15 11.09 10.22
N LEU A 73 2.13 9.78 9.96
CA LEU A 73 2.89 8.80 10.73
C LEU A 73 4.39 8.91 10.44
N ALA A 74 4.77 9.07 9.16
CA ALA A 74 6.15 9.30 8.74
C ALA A 74 6.75 10.53 9.43
N ASP A 75 6.00 11.62 9.51
CA ASP A 75 6.43 12.84 10.22
C ASP A 75 6.64 12.59 11.71
N ARG A 76 5.73 11.88 12.37
CA ARG A 76 5.79 11.61 13.82
C ARG A 76 6.87 10.64 14.22
N LEU A 77 7.25 9.74 13.33
CA LEU A 77 8.29 8.72 13.53
C LEU A 77 9.63 9.13 12.90
N GLU A 78 9.70 10.24 12.16
CA GLU A 78 10.84 10.64 11.34
C GLU A 78 11.28 9.52 10.38
N ALA A 79 10.29 8.79 9.85
CA ALA A 79 10.48 7.58 9.08
C ALA A 79 10.42 7.85 7.58
N PRO A 80 11.27 7.19 6.76
CA PRO A 80 11.08 7.10 5.34
C PRO A 80 9.72 6.48 5.02
N LEU A 81 9.04 7.04 4.01
CA LEU A 81 7.77 6.53 3.50
C LEU A 81 7.82 6.49 1.97
N LEU A 82 7.54 5.34 1.41
CA LEU A 82 7.34 5.13 -0.03
C LEU A 82 5.84 5.06 -0.33
N LEU A 83 5.40 5.87 -1.29
CA LEU A 83 4.03 5.92 -1.77
C LEU A 83 3.97 5.54 -3.23
N GLN A 84 3.00 4.69 -3.61
CA GLN A 84 2.66 4.44 -5.00
C GLN A 84 1.74 5.56 -5.52
N ASN A 85 2.14 6.22 -6.62
CA ASN A 85 1.42 7.37 -7.16
C ASN A 85 0.28 7.03 -8.12
N TYR A 86 0.15 5.77 -8.52
CA TYR A 86 -0.89 5.33 -9.46
C TYR A 86 -1.82 4.30 -8.84
N SER A 87 -3.05 4.30 -9.34
CA SER A 87 -4.13 3.44 -8.87
C SER A 87 -3.80 1.95 -9.06
N ARG A 88 -4.20 1.14 -8.09
CA ARG A 88 -4.19 -0.32 -8.21
C ARG A 88 -5.00 -0.85 -9.40
N LEU A 89 -5.88 -0.04 -9.98
CA LEU A 89 -6.61 -0.40 -11.19
C LEU A 89 -5.73 -0.40 -12.45
N ALA A 90 -4.62 0.34 -12.46
CA ALA A 90 -3.63 0.24 -13.53
C ALA A 90 -2.83 -1.06 -13.41
N ILE A 91 -2.25 -1.30 -12.24
CA ILE A 91 -1.61 -2.54 -11.79
C ILE A 91 -1.49 -2.49 -10.27
N ASP A 92 -1.84 -3.59 -9.60
CA ASP A 92 -1.77 -3.66 -8.13
C ASP A 92 -0.36 -4.03 -7.67
N CYS A 93 0.34 -3.06 -7.04
CA CYS A 93 1.69 -3.28 -6.55
C CYS A 93 1.75 -4.23 -5.33
N ASN A 94 0.62 -4.52 -4.68
CA ASN A 94 0.57 -5.55 -3.64
C ASN A 94 0.04 -6.91 -4.13
N ARG A 95 0.16 -7.18 -5.44
CA ARG A 95 -0.17 -8.49 -6.02
C ARG A 95 1.04 -9.09 -6.73
N PRO A 96 1.30 -10.40 -6.62
CA PRO A 96 2.23 -11.08 -7.52
C PRO A 96 1.80 -10.87 -8.98
N LEU A 97 2.76 -10.70 -9.90
CA LEU A 97 2.44 -10.52 -11.32
C LEU A 97 1.72 -11.73 -11.93
N THR A 98 1.81 -12.90 -11.28
CA THR A 98 1.10 -14.12 -11.67
C THR A 98 -0.33 -14.18 -11.14
N ALA A 99 -0.70 -13.29 -10.23
CA ALA A 99 -2.06 -13.24 -9.70
C ALA A 99 -3.02 -12.74 -10.78
N PRO A 100 -4.22 -13.34 -10.92
CA PRO A 100 -5.19 -12.95 -11.96
C PRO A 100 -5.74 -11.53 -11.76
N ASP A 101 -5.61 -10.97 -10.56
CA ASP A 101 -6.03 -9.62 -10.19
C ASP A 101 -4.85 -8.64 -10.03
N SER A 102 -3.65 -9.01 -10.54
CA SER A 102 -2.53 -8.07 -10.61
C SER A 102 -2.84 -6.85 -11.50
N ILE A 103 -3.58 -7.06 -12.57
CA ILE A 103 -4.28 -6.03 -13.36
C ILE A 103 -5.76 -6.40 -13.32
N PRO A 104 -6.55 -5.78 -12.42
CA PRO A 104 -7.89 -6.27 -12.16
C PRO A 104 -8.85 -5.98 -13.33
N THR A 105 -9.53 -7.00 -13.81
CA THR A 105 -10.63 -6.88 -14.78
C THR A 105 -11.96 -6.67 -14.08
N ARG A 106 -12.00 -6.89 -12.78
CA ARG A 106 -13.18 -6.70 -11.93
C ARG A 106 -12.77 -6.41 -10.50
N SER A 107 -13.50 -5.49 -9.84
CA SER A 107 -13.41 -5.27 -8.40
C SER A 107 -14.81 -5.17 -7.83
N GLU A 108 -15.14 -6.02 -6.83
CA GLU A 108 -16.50 -6.24 -6.33
C GLU A 108 -17.52 -6.50 -7.47
N TRP A 109 -18.41 -5.53 -7.70
CA TRP A 109 -19.45 -5.58 -8.74
C TRP A 109 -19.10 -4.77 -10.00
N VAL A 110 -17.96 -4.04 -9.95
CA VAL A 110 -17.55 -3.15 -11.03
C VAL A 110 -16.66 -3.91 -12.00
N GLN A 111 -17.07 -3.94 -13.27
CA GLN A 111 -16.28 -4.47 -14.38
C GLN A 111 -15.33 -3.40 -14.90
N ILE A 112 -14.06 -3.76 -15.09
CA ILE A 112 -13.03 -2.86 -15.63
C ILE A 112 -12.69 -3.36 -17.04
N ALA A 113 -13.60 -3.10 -17.96
CA ALA A 113 -13.56 -3.67 -19.32
C ALA A 113 -12.27 -3.27 -20.08
N ALA A 114 -11.73 -2.09 -19.81
CA ALA A 114 -10.48 -1.62 -20.41
C ALA A 114 -9.24 -2.45 -19.99
N ASN A 115 -9.35 -3.27 -18.96
CA ASN A 115 -8.30 -4.20 -18.52
C ASN A 115 -8.49 -5.62 -19.09
N GLU A 116 -9.56 -5.87 -19.82
CA GLU A 116 -9.78 -7.17 -20.44
C GLU A 116 -8.93 -7.34 -21.72
N ASN A 117 -8.44 -8.54 -21.93
CA ASN A 117 -7.73 -8.92 -23.16
C ASN A 117 -6.55 -8.00 -23.53
N LEU A 118 -5.82 -7.51 -22.52
CA LEU A 118 -4.59 -6.77 -22.75
C LEU A 118 -3.59 -7.66 -23.49
N ASP A 119 -2.88 -7.08 -24.46
CA ASP A 119 -1.75 -7.76 -25.07
C ASP A 119 -0.51 -7.71 -24.16
N ASP A 120 0.49 -8.53 -24.47
CA ASP A 120 1.73 -8.61 -23.67
C ASP A 120 2.44 -7.26 -23.56
N ALA A 121 2.35 -6.41 -24.59
CA ALA A 121 2.97 -5.09 -24.57
C ALA A 121 2.29 -4.15 -23.57
N ALA A 122 0.97 -4.13 -23.52
CA ALA A 122 0.20 -3.32 -22.58
C ALA A 122 0.37 -3.78 -21.12
N VAL A 123 0.57 -5.08 -20.90
CA VAL A 123 0.92 -5.63 -19.60
C VAL A 123 2.34 -5.21 -19.22
N ALA A 124 3.31 -5.37 -20.13
CA ALA A 124 4.72 -5.03 -19.89
C ALA A 124 4.89 -3.54 -19.56
N GLU A 125 4.23 -2.62 -20.27
CA GLU A 125 4.27 -1.19 -19.99
C GLU A 125 3.87 -0.87 -18.52
N ARG A 126 2.81 -1.51 -18.01
CA ARG A 126 2.37 -1.33 -16.61
C ARG A 126 3.37 -1.90 -15.60
N VAL A 127 3.93 -3.06 -15.93
CA VAL A 127 4.98 -3.69 -15.10
C VAL A 127 6.21 -2.82 -15.07
N ASP A 128 6.71 -2.39 -16.22
CA ASP A 128 7.98 -1.67 -16.34
C ASP A 128 7.92 -0.24 -15.80
N GLU A 129 6.75 0.42 -15.93
CA GLU A 129 6.65 1.83 -15.58
C GLU A 129 5.97 2.09 -14.22
N ILE A 130 5.25 1.12 -13.64
CA ILE A 130 4.56 1.28 -12.35
C ILE A 130 5.06 0.28 -11.32
N PHE A 131 4.91 -1.03 -11.59
CA PHE A 131 5.20 -2.09 -10.62
C PHE A 131 6.69 -2.18 -10.30
N THR A 132 7.52 -2.32 -11.33
CA THR A 132 8.98 -2.47 -11.18
C THR A 132 9.63 -1.26 -10.49
N PRO A 133 9.34 -0.01 -10.87
CA PRO A 133 9.89 1.15 -10.18
C PRO A 133 9.52 1.21 -8.68
N TYR A 134 8.31 0.82 -8.31
CA TYR A 134 7.89 0.79 -6.91
C TYR A 134 8.69 -0.22 -6.10
N HIS A 135 8.77 -1.45 -6.58
CA HIS A 135 9.48 -2.51 -5.86
C HIS A 135 10.99 -2.35 -5.90
N ASP A 136 11.53 -1.79 -6.98
CA ASP A 136 12.95 -1.47 -7.07
C ASP A 136 13.36 -0.35 -6.11
N ALA A 137 12.56 0.70 -5.98
CA ALA A 137 12.79 1.76 -5.01
C ALA A 137 12.81 1.22 -3.58
N LEU A 138 11.83 0.40 -3.21
CA LEU A 138 11.75 -0.23 -1.90
C LEU A 138 12.92 -1.18 -1.65
N ARG A 139 13.24 -2.04 -2.62
CA ARG A 139 14.36 -2.98 -2.56
C ARG A 139 15.68 -2.25 -2.36
N GLN A 140 15.97 -1.23 -3.17
CA GLN A 140 17.21 -0.46 -3.09
C GLN A 140 17.38 0.23 -1.75
N HIS A 141 16.30 0.82 -1.23
CA HIS A 141 16.32 1.46 0.09
C HIS A 141 16.60 0.47 1.22
N ILE A 142 15.94 -0.70 1.20
CA ILE A 142 16.20 -1.76 2.18
C ILE A 142 17.63 -2.29 2.06
N ASP A 143 18.13 -2.53 0.84
CA ASP A 143 19.50 -2.99 0.61
C ASP A 143 20.53 -1.98 1.15
N GLN A 144 20.29 -0.69 0.98
CA GLN A 144 21.15 0.34 1.55
C GLN A 144 21.14 0.30 3.07
N ARG A 145 19.96 0.21 3.70
CA ARG A 145 19.85 0.09 5.16
C ARG A 145 20.59 -1.14 5.69
N GLN A 146 20.50 -2.28 4.99
CA GLN A 146 21.24 -3.50 5.37
C GLN A 146 22.75 -3.34 5.23
N ARG A 147 23.25 -2.70 4.15
CA ARG A 147 24.68 -2.38 4.02
C ARG A 147 25.18 -1.49 5.16
N ASP A 148 24.38 -0.53 5.56
CA ASP A 148 24.68 0.41 6.65
C ASP A 148 24.44 -0.19 8.05
N ARG A 149 24.03 -1.46 8.13
CA ARG A 149 23.67 -2.17 9.36
C ARG A 149 22.58 -1.45 10.16
N ARG A 150 21.69 -0.76 9.49
CA ARG A 150 20.55 -0.08 10.11
C ARG A 150 19.42 -1.09 10.32
N LYS A 151 18.85 -1.07 11.52
CA LYS A 151 17.61 -1.79 11.82
C LYS A 151 16.50 -1.33 10.90
N THR A 152 15.64 -2.26 10.48
CA THR A 152 14.47 -1.97 9.65
C THR A 152 13.25 -2.65 10.24
N LEU A 153 12.20 -1.85 10.47
CA LEU A 153 10.87 -2.27 10.88
C LEU A 153 9.92 -1.84 9.78
N LEU A 154 9.47 -2.78 8.95
CA LEU A 154 8.66 -2.48 7.75
C LEU A 154 7.17 -2.45 8.11
N VAL A 155 6.48 -1.36 7.78
CA VAL A 155 5.05 -1.20 8.01
C VAL A 155 4.34 -0.86 6.70
N SER A 156 3.43 -1.73 6.25
CA SER A 156 2.54 -1.43 5.14
C SER A 156 1.22 -0.87 5.67
N ILE A 157 0.75 0.23 5.06
CA ILE A 157 -0.42 0.99 5.53
C ILE A 157 -1.49 0.95 4.47
N HIS A 158 -2.62 0.35 4.83
CA HIS A 158 -3.80 0.18 4.00
C HIS A 158 -5.06 0.70 4.69
N SER A 159 -6.16 0.73 3.96
CA SER A 159 -7.49 0.93 4.50
C SER A 159 -8.52 0.05 3.81
N PHE A 160 -9.54 -0.33 4.55
CA PHE A 160 -10.61 -1.17 4.06
C PHE A 160 -11.99 -0.52 4.19
N THR A 161 -12.91 -0.93 3.33
CA THR A 161 -14.31 -0.48 3.35
C THR A 161 -15.09 -1.10 4.53
N PRO A 162 -15.99 -0.34 5.20
CA PRO A 162 -16.79 -0.85 6.31
C PRO A 162 -17.81 -1.92 5.89
N SER A 163 -18.05 -2.08 4.61
CA SER A 163 -18.89 -3.14 4.05
C SER A 163 -18.29 -3.65 2.76
N PHE A 164 -18.28 -4.97 2.56
CA PHE A 164 -17.77 -5.61 1.35
C PHE A 164 -18.79 -6.64 0.86
N ARG A 165 -19.24 -6.51 -0.37
CA ARG A 165 -20.27 -7.38 -0.99
C ARG A 165 -21.55 -7.51 -0.14
N GLY A 166 -21.93 -6.42 0.57
CA GLY A 166 -23.10 -6.38 1.43
C GLY A 166 -22.87 -6.88 2.86
N GLU A 167 -21.70 -7.43 3.16
CA GLU A 167 -21.35 -7.89 4.50
C GLU A 167 -20.63 -6.79 5.29
N ALA A 168 -21.08 -6.55 6.53
CA ALA A 168 -20.47 -5.55 7.41
C ALA A 168 -19.12 -6.02 7.92
N ARG A 169 -18.15 -5.11 7.97
CA ARG A 169 -16.83 -5.32 8.54
C ARG A 169 -16.69 -4.50 9.82
N PRO A 170 -16.87 -5.14 10.99
CA PRO A 170 -17.03 -4.41 12.25
C PRO A 170 -15.73 -3.85 12.81
N TRP A 171 -14.57 -4.35 12.39
CA TRP A 171 -13.27 -3.95 12.92
C TRP A 171 -12.97 -2.47 12.61
N HIS A 172 -12.38 -1.78 13.56
CA HIS A 172 -11.88 -0.42 13.39
C HIS A 172 -10.49 -0.43 12.73
N VAL A 173 -9.69 -1.46 13.06
CA VAL A 173 -8.35 -1.68 12.55
C VAL A 173 -8.07 -3.17 12.50
N GLY A 174 -7.44 -3.61 11.42
CA GLY A 174 -6.87 -4.94 11.25
C GLY A 174 -5.36 -4.91 11.35
N VAL A 175 -4.79 -5.95 11.89
CA VAL A 175 -3.33 -6.18 11.94
C VAL A 175 -3.03 -7.45 11.17
N MET A 176 -2.29 -7.31 10.07
CA MET A 176 -1.98 -8.42 9.16
C MET A 176 -0.56 -8.91 9.37
N TYR A 177 -0.40 -10.21 9.40
CA TYR A 177 0.89 -10.89 9.49
C TYR A 177 0.75 -12.34 9.02
N ARG A 178 1.89 -13.00 8.79
CA ARG A 178 1.93 -14.42 8.47
C ARG A 178 2.85 -15.16 9.45
N SER A 179 4.04 -15.56 9.02
CA SER A 179 4.97 -16.31 9.87
C SER A 179 5.72 -15.44 10.87
N ASP A 180 6.15 -14.23 10.49
CA ASP A 180 6.76 -13.29 11.43
C ASP A 180 5.70 -12.43 12.13
N ALA A 181 5.29 -12.87 13.30
CA ALA A 181 4.28 -12.20 14.10
C ALA A 181 4.83 -11.23 15.15
N ARG A 182 6.15 -10.96 15.18
CA ARG A 182 6.79 -10.17 16.26
C ARG A 182 6.13 -8.79 16.42
N MET A 183 6.13 -7.98 15.37
CA MET A 183 5.51 -6.66 15.39
C MET A 183 4.00 -6.72 15.58
N ALA A 184 3.34 -7.65 14.90
CA ALA A 184 1.90 -7.79 14.93
C ALA A 184 1.38 -8.12 16.35
N LYS A 185 1.98 -9.08 17.05
CA LYS A 185 1.61 -9.43 18.42
C LYS A 185 1.78 -8.26 19.38
N ALA A 186 2.89 -7.52 19.26
CA ALA A 186 3.13 -6.33 20.06
C ALA A 186 2.07 -5.24 19.79
N LEU A 187 1.76 -5.00 18.52
CA LEU A 187 0.77 -4.01 18.12
C LEU A 187 -0.66 -4.40 18.54
N LEU A 188 -1.05 -5.66 18.35
CA LEU A 188 -2.33 -6.20 18.82
C LEU A 188 -2.50 -6.02 20.32
N ALA A 189 -1.46 -6.32 21.10
CA ALA A 189 -1.48 -6.16 22.55
C ALA A 189 -1.67 -4.68 22.97
N LEU A 190 -1.11 -3.74 22.22
CA LEU A 190 -1.27 -2.30 22.49
C LEU A 190 -2.65 -1.79 22.05
N LEU A 191 -3.13 -2.20 20.87
CA LEU A 191 -4.45 -1.80 20.35
C LEU A 191 -5.59 -2.30 21.24
N LYS A 192 -5.51 -3.55 21.70
CA LYS A 192 -6.51 -4.18 22.57
C LYS A 192 -6.59 -3.60 24.00
N ARG A 193 -5.72 -2.64 24.35
CA ARG A 193 -5.84 -1.88 25.61
C ARG A 193 -6.94 -0.81 25.57
N ASP A 194 -7.32 -0.37 24.39
CA ASP A 194 -8.48 0.53 24.20
C ASP A 194 -9.71 -0.35 23.89
N ASP A 195 -10.55 -0.58 24.90
CA ASP A 195 -11.75 -1.42 24.82
C ASP A 195 -12.84 -0.89 23.88
N ARG A 196 -12.71 0.35 23.44
CA ARG A 196 -13.57 0.95 22.43
C ARG A 196 -13.20 0.51 21.01
N LEU A 197 -12.02 -0.11 20.82
CA LEU A 197 -11.59 -0.59 19.51
C LEU A 197 -11.96 -2.05 19.29
N LEU A 198 -12.61 -2.30 18.17
CA LEU A 198 -12.71 -3.64 17.61
C LEU A 198 -11.48 -3.88 16.72
N VAL A 199 -10.57 -4.74 17.18
CA VAL A 199 -9.28 -4.99 16.53
C VAL A 199 -9.33 -6.35 15.85
N GLY A 200 -9.08 -6.38 14.54
CA GLY A 200 -8.95 -7.59 13.76
C GLY A 200 -7.54 -8.18 13.89
N ASP A 201 -7.47 -9.48 14.15
CA ASP A 201 -6.26 -10.27 14.20
C ASP A 201 -6.22 -11.12 12.94
N ASN A 202 -5.49 -10.70 11.90
CA ASN A 202 -5.64 -11.17 10.53
C ASN A 202 -7.09 -11.04 10.01
N GLU A 203 -7.74 -9.94 10.35
CA GLU A 203 -9.08 -9.56 9.93
C GLU A 203 -9.13 -8.06 9.58
N PRO A 204 -9.80 -7.63 8.50
CA PRO A 204 -10.58 -8.44 7.55
C PRO A 204 -9.72 -9.18 6.52
N TYR A 205 -8.40 -9.04 6.58
CA TYR A 205 -7.45 -9.70 5.69
C TYR A 205 -6.29 -10.30 6.48
N ALA A 206 -5.76 -11.41 5.96
CA ALA A 206 -4.49 -12.01 6.37
C ALA A 206 -3.48 -11.89 5.22
N ILE A 207 -2.19 -11.88 5.51
CA ILE A 207 -1.17 -11.93 4.48
C ILE A 207 -1.11 -13.35 3.90
N GLU A 208 -1.31 -13.46 2.57
CA GLU A 208 -1.26 -14.69 1.82
C GLU A 208 -0.16 -14.60 0.74
N GLU A 209 0.57 -15.69 0.53
CA GLU A 209 1.70 -15.73 -0.41
C GLU A 209 1.28 -15.53 -1.86
N ASP A 210 0.10 -16.04 -2.22
CA ASP A 210 -0.41 -16.02 -3.59
C ASP A 210 -1.15 -14.72 -3.92
N SER A 211 -1.54 -13.93 -2.90
CA SER A 211 -2.34 -12.73 -3.08
C SER A 211 -1.71 -11.43 -2.55
N ASP A 212 -0.58 -11.51 -1.83
CA ASP A 212 0.15 -10.35 -1.36
C ASP A 212 1.59 -10.38 -1.87
N TYR A 213 2.16 -9.21 -2.13
CA TYR A 213 3.52 -9.13 -2.67
C TYR A 213 4.49 -8.35 -1.79
N THR A 214 4.09 -7.19 -1.30
CA THR A 214 4.99 -6.24 -0.62
C THR A 214 5.60 -6.82 0.66
N LEU A 215 4.79 -7.27 1.61
CA LEU A 215 5.29 -7.81 2.87
C LEU A 215 5.92 -9.22 2.73
N PRO A 216 5.37 -10.15 1.95
CA PRO A 216 6.06 -11.41 1.65
C PRO A 216 7.44 -11.21 1.04
N THR A 217 7.57 -10.33 0.05
CA THR A 217 8.82 -10.12 -0.69
C THR A 217 9.85 -9.31 0.09
N HIS A 218 9.42 -8.19 0.67
CA HIS A 218 10.34 -7.22 1.28
C HIS A 218 10.49 -7.37 2.79
N GLY A 219 9.53 -8.01 3.45
CA GLY A 219 9.55 -8.32 4.88
C GLY A 219 9.99 -9.76 5.15
N GLU A 220 9.12 -10.74 4.87
CA GLU A 220 9.33 -12.15 5.24
C GLU A 220 10.55 -12.77 4.57
N ALA A 221 10.65 -12.71 3.25
CA ALA A 221 11.76 -13.30 2.51
C ALA A 221 13.12 -12.71 2.92
N ARG A 222 13.12 -11.47 3.42
CA ARG A 222 14.32 -10.78 3.89
C ARG A 222 14.52 -10.87 5.42
N LYS A 223 13.63 -11.55 6.15
CA LYS A 223 13.65 -11.71 7.62
C LYS A 223 13.62 -10.37 8.36
N ILE A 224 12.99 -9.36 7.78
CA ILE A 224 12.79 -8.05 8.38
C ILE A 224 11.50 -8.09 9.19
N ALA A 225 11.54 -7.59 10.42
CA ALA A 225 10.34 -7.47 11.25
C ALA A 225 9.33 -6.53 10.54
N HIS A 226 8.10 -7.01 10.33
CA HIS A 226 7.11 -6.30 9.53
C HIS A 226 5.69 -6.49 10.07
N VAL A 227 4.79 -5.63 9.62
CA VAL A 227 3.36 -5.71 9.91
C VAL A 227 2.56 -4.98 8.83
N GLY A 228 1.42 -5.53 8.45
CA GLY A 228 0.41 -4.84 7.66
C GLY A 228 -0.66 -4.23 8.57
N LEU A 229 -1.11 -3.04 8.21
CA LEU A 229 -2.18 -2.31 8.86
C LEU A 229 -3.32 -2.09 7.89
N GLU A 230 -4.52 -2.40 8.35
CA GLU A 230 -5.79 -2.10 7.68
C GLU A 230 -6.62 -1.20 8.58
N ILE A 231 -6.82 0.05 8.22
CA ILE A 231 -7.66 0.98 8.99
C ILE A 231 -8.99 1.13 8.27
N ARG A 232 -10.12 0.99 8.99
CA ARG A 232 -11.41 1.16 8.35
C ARG A 232 -11.56 2.60 7.81
N GLN A 233 -11.81 2.72 6.51
CA GLN A 233 -11.67 3.97 5.76
C GLN A 233 -12.57 5.12 6.25
N ASP A 234 -13.75 4.81 6.81
CA ASP A 234 -14.65 5.81 7.37
C ASP A 234 -14.07 6.55 8.61
N LEU A 235 -13.09 5.92 9.27
CA LEU A 235 -12.39 6.50 10.43
C LEU A 235 -11.25 7.43 10.05
N ILE A 236 -10.85 7.42 8.77
CA ILE A 236 -9.72 8.18 8.22
C ILE A 236 -10.08 8.89 6.91
N ALA A 237 -11.37 9.06 6.64
CA ALA A 237 -11.85 9.73 5.43
C ALA A 237 -11.47 11.22 5.40
N ASP A 238 -11.26 11.83 6.56
CA ASP A 238 -10.87 13.24 6.71
C ASP A 238 -9.55 13.41 7.48
N GLU A 239 -9.01 14.61 7.45
CA GLU A 239 -7.75 14.96 8.11
C GLU A 239 -7.79 14.76 9.64
N ALA A 240 -8.92 14.99 10.28
CA ALA A 240 -9.06 14.84 11.73
C ALA A 240 -8.96 13.37 12.15
N GLY A 241 -9.60 12.47 11.40
CA GLY A 241 -9.48 11.03 11.57
C GLY A 241 -8.07 10.54 11.30
N GLN A 242 -7.45 10.97 10.18
CA GLN A 242 -6.07 10.65 9.83
C GLN A 242 -5.09 11.07 10.93
N LYS A 243 -5.21 12.29 11.45
CA LYS A 243 -4.38 12.82 12.54
C LYS A 243 -4.54 12.02 13.82
N THR A 244 -5.75 11.61 14.15
CA THR A 244 -6.08 10.79 15.33
C THR A 244 -5.41 9.42 15.24
N TRP A 245 -5.57 8.74 14.11
CA TRP A 245 -4.98 7.41 13.88
C TRP A 245 -3.45 7.46 13.78
N ALA A 246 -2.90 8.43 13.07
CA ALA A 246 -1.44 8.61 13.00
C ALA A 246 -0.82 8.89 14.39
N GLY A 247 -1.50 9.68 15.23
CA GLY A 247 -1.06 9.94 16.61
C GLY A 247 -1.08 8.69 17.48
N ARG A 248 -2.14 7.88 17.40
CA ARG A 248 -2.29 6.60 18.10
C ARG A 248 -1.20 5.61 17.70
N LEU A 249 -1.05 5.38 16.39
CA LEU A 249 -0.07 4.46 15.84
C LEU A 249 1.38 4.90 16.15
N ALA A 250 1.69 6.19 16.04
CA ALA A 250 3.03 6.69 16.38
C ALA A 250 3.42 6.40 17.84
N SER A 251 2.48 6.57 18.78
CA SER A 251 2.71 6.24 20.19
C SER A 251 2.99 4.75 20.39
N MET A 252 2.25 3.89 19.69
CA MET A 252 2.43 2.43 19.78
C MET A 252 3.73 1.98 19.12
N PHE A 253 4.04 2.48 17.93
CA PHE A 253 5.28 2.14 17.24
C PHE A 253 6.53 2.60 18.01
N LYS A 254 6.50 3.76 18.66
CA LYS A 254 7.62 4.17 19.55
C LYS A 254 7.86 3.16 20.69
N GLN A 255 6.78 2.60 21.25
CA GLN A 255 6.90 1.54 22.27
C GLN A 255 7.46 0.24 21.66
N ILE A 256 6.94 -0.18 20.49
CA ILE A 256 7.35 -1.40 19.79
C ILE A 256 8.83 -1.32 19.39
N GLY A 257 9.26 -0.20 18.79
CA GLY A 257 10.66 0.00 18.36
C GLY A 257 11.70 -0.10 19.49
N ALA A 258 11.27 0.15 20.74
CA ALA A 258 12.11 0.02 21.93
C ALA A 258 12.16 -1.41 22.49
N MET A 259 11.38 -2.37 21.95
CA MET A 259 11.38 -3.75 22.44
C MET A 259 12.63 -4.52 21.94
N PRO A 260 13.25 -5.35 22.80
CA PRO A 260 14.46 -6.11 22.42
C PRO A 260 14.24 -7.08 21.25
N ASP A 261 13.04 -7.66 21.16
CA ASP A 261 12.72 -8.71 20.18
C ASP A 261 12.48 -8.17 18.74
N MET A 262 12.64 -6.85 18.57
CA MET A 262 12.49 -6.19 17.26
C MET A 262 13.82 -6.10 16.48
N VAL A 263 14.84 -6.83 16.92
CA VAL A 263 16.17 -6.89 16.27
C VAL A 263 16.25 -8.06 15.30
#